data_3e723dd87db1cf8e711fae701a9f7bda
#
_entry.id   3e723dd87db1cf8e711fae701a9f7bda
#
_cell.length_a   1.000
_cell.length_b   1.000
_cell.length_c   1.000
_cell.angle_alpha   90.00
_cell.angle_beta   90.00
_cell.angle_gamma   90.00
#
_symmetry.space_group_name_H-M   'P 1'
#
loop_
_entity.id
_entity.type
_entity.pdbx_description
1 polymer ?
#
loop_
_entity_poly.entity_id
_entity_poly.type
_entity_poly.pdbx_seq_one_letter_code
_entity_poly.pdbx_strand_id
1 'polypeptide(L)'
;CPENANPGEILHDFTNLPRLVGGINDNITKIIKKIYDFVFSVELIEMPNCKTANAVKLTTNVFRDVNIAFVSELSLVFEKLGIDTNKVLEAAKKKYNFQVHYPGAGVGGPCLPINSYQLLNTAKRLGSNLSIIESSRKINEKMPEHVIKLTADAFEECNKSIQNSSILILGISYKPNIKDTQLTPAKKIINKLQDLGAKIYIYDP
;
A
#
# COMPACT_ATOMS: atom_id res chain seq x y z
N CYS A 1 -5.43 17.99 11.86
CA CYS A 1 -5.14 18.11 10.43
C CYS A 1 -4.25 16.96 10.01
N PRO A 2 -4.80 15.86 9.48
CA PRO A 2 -4.00 14.74 9.02
C PRO A 2 -3.19 15.11 7.78
N GLU A 3 -1.95 14.64 7.71
CA GLU A 3 -1.09 14.90 6.57
C GLU A 3 -1.33 13.88 5.45
N ASN A 4 -1.46 14.36 4.21
CA ASN A 4 -1.71 13.56 3.02
C ASN A 4 -0.57 13.63 1.98
N ALA A 5 0.57 14.24 2.33
CA ALA A 5 1.70 14.34 1.42
C ALA A 5 2.37 12.98 1.18
N ASN A 6 2.79 12.76 -0.07
CA ASN A 6 3.55 11.59 -0.47
C ASN A 6 5.06 11.85 -0.30
N PRO A 7 5.83 10.93 0.28
CA PRO A 7 7.28 10.99 0.21
C PRO A 7 7.76 11.09 -1.25
N GLY A 8 8.67 12.00 -1.51
CA GLY A 8 9.17 12.31 -2.85
C GLY A 8 8.41 13.44 -3.59
N GLU A 9 7.15 13.73 -3.21
CA GLU A 9 6.30 14.74 -3.86
C GLU A 9 5.75 15.79 -2.87
N ILE A 10 6.39 15.96 -1.72
CA ILE A 10 5.89 16.77 -0.59
C ILE A 10 5.55 18.20 -1.00
N LEU A 11 6.43 18.87 -1.74
CA LEU A 11 6.19 20.26 -2.15
C LEU A 11 5.04 20.36 -3.14
N HIS A 12 4.94 19.45 -4.09
CA HIS A 12 3.80 19.37 -5.01
C HIS A 12 2.49 19.17 -4.26
N ASP A 13 2.46 18.20 -3.34
CA ASP A 13 1.26 17.88 -2.58
C ASP A 13 0.83 19.04 -1.67
N PHE A 14 1.78 19.79 -1.12
CA PHE A 14 1.50 20.94 -0.27
C PHE A 14 0.94 22.14 -1.04
N THR A 15 1.23 22.24 -2.32
CA THR A 15 0.80 23.36 -3.16
C THR A 15 -0.42 23.04 -4.03
N ASN A 16 -0.82 21.78 -4.15
CA ASN A 16 -1.86 21.37 -5.10
C ASN A 16 -3.00 20.53 -4.48
N LEU A 17 -2.77 19.86 -3.35
CA LEU A 17 -3.80 18.99 -2.77
C LEU A 17 -4.59 19.67 -1.66
N PRO A 18 -5.92 19.46 -1.62
CA PRO A 18 -6.77 19.95 -0.53
C PRO A 18 -6.31 19.45 0.84
N ARG A 19 -6.52 20.27 1.87
CA ARG A 19 -6.17 19.94 3.24
C ARG A 19 -7.39 19.81 4.12
N LEU A 20 -7.39 18.80 4.98
CA LEU A 20 -8.45 18.59 5.95
C LEU A 20 -8.14 19.35 7.23
N VAL A 21 -9.10 20.12 7.71
CA VAL A 21 -8.98 20.92 8.94
C VAL A 21 -10.09 20.54 9.91
N GLY A 22 -9.74 20.04 11.09
CA GLY A 22 -10.71 19.69 12.12
C GLY A 22 -10.11 19.87 13.51
N GLY A 23 -10.74 20.70 14.32
CA GLY A 23 -10.38 20.95 15.73
C GLY A 23 -11.13 20.03 16.69
N ILE A 24 -10.93 20.27 17.98
CA ILE A 24 -11.68 19.58 19.04
C ILE A 24 -13.11 20.15 19.19
N ASN A 25 -13.35 21.34 18.65
CA ASN A 25 -14.65 22.02 18.54
C ASN A 25 -14.61 23.01 17.38
N ASP A 26 -15.78 23.58 17.04
CA ASP A 26 -15.94 24.48 15.90
C ASP A 26 -15.06 25.75 15.97
N ASN A 27 -14.91 26.34 17.17
CA ASN A 27 -14.09 27.53 17.36
C ASN A 27 -12.61 27.21 17.04
N ILE A 28 -12.11 26.09 17.50
CA ILE A 28 -10.74 25.65 17.23
C ILE A 28 -10.59 25.30 15.75
N THR A 29 -11.59 24.67 15.12
CA THR A 29 -11.58 24.40 13.68
C THR A 29 -11.41 25.70 12.88
N LYS A 30 -12.18 26.74 13.21
CA LYS A 30 -12.10 28.07 12.57
C LYS A 30 -10.73 28.75 12.77
N ILE A 31 -10.15 28.64 13.96
CA ILE A 31 -8.82 29.19 14.25
C ILE A 31 -7.75 28.48 13.41
N ILE A 32 -7.76 27.14 13.43
CA ILE A 32 -6.80 26.35 12.68
C ILE A 32 -6.96 26.59 11.16
N LYS A 33 -8.19 26.70 10.68
CA LYS A 33 -8.44 27.03 9.27
C LYS A 33 -7.77 28.35 8.89
N LYS A 34 -7.93 29.42 9.67
CA LYS A 34 -7.27 30.71 9.41
C LYS A 34 -5.74 30.61 9.37
N ILE A 35 -5.16 29.79 10.23
CA ILE A 35 -3.71 29.54 10.22
C ILE A 35 -3.30 28.81 8.93
N TYR A 36 -4.05 27.78 8.56
CA TYR A 36 -3.77 27.01 7.34
C TYR A 36 -3.99 27.83 6.08
N ASP A 37 -5.03 28.67 6.04
CA ASP A 37 -5.34 29.58 4.96
C ASP A 37 -4.23 30.63 4.72
N PHE A 38 -3.55 31.03 5.81
CA PHE A 38 -2.38 31.90 5.73
C PHE A 38 -1.14 31.19 5.18
N VAL A 39 -0.99 29.87 5.45
CA VAL A 39 0.20 29.11 5.08
C VAL A 39 0.08 28.42 3.73
N PHE A 40 -1.13 27.95 3.38
CA PHE A 40 -1.36 27.11 2.20
C PHE A 40 -2.33 27.80 1.23
N SER A 41 -1.94 27.85 -0.03
CA SER A 41 -2.79 28.38 -1.10
C SER A 41 -3.62 27.28 -1.78
N VAL A 42 -4.20 26.36 -0.99
CA VAL A 42 -5.01 25.24 -1.47
C VAL A 42 -6.37 25.19 -0.79
N GLU A 43 -7.31 24.46 -1.34
CA GLU A 43 -8.61 24.24 -0.73
C GLU A 43 -8.48 23.67 0.69
N LEU A 44 -9.17 24.27 1.65
CA LEU A 44 -9.29 23.80 3.02
C LEU A 44 -10.67 23.22 3.27
N ILE A 45 -10.74 21.90 3.46
CA ILE A 45 -11.98 21.18 3.71
C ILE A 45 -12.19 21.10 5.23
N GLU A 46 -13.20 21.81 5.72
CA GLU A 46 -13.55 21.80 7.14
C GLU A 46 -14.22 20.49 7.53
N MET A 47 -13.72 19.88 8.60
CA MET A 47 -14.30 18.69 9.22
C MET A 47 -14.96 19.06 10.55
N PRO A 48 -16.07 18.40 10.92
CA PRO A 48 -16.78 18.69 12.19
C PRO A 48 -15.88 18.58 13.42
N ASN A 49 -14.88 17.72 13.35
CA ASN A 49 -13.93 17.51 14.45
C ASN A 49 -12.68 16.75 13.97
N CYS A 50 -11.66 16.68 14.84
CA CYS A 50 -10.42 16.00 14.54
C CYS A 50 -10.58 14.47 14.31
N LYS A 51 -11.59 13.82 14.94
CA LYS A 51 -11.85 12.39 14.72
C LYS A 51 -12.30 12.14 13.28
N THR A 52 -13.22 12.98 12.76
CA THR A 52 -13.68 12.89 11.38
C THR A 52 -12.54 13.15 10.39
N ALA A 53 -11.71 14.16 10.64
CA ALA A 53 -10.55 14.43 9.80
C ALA A 53 -9.58 13.24 9.73
N ASN A 54 -9.29 12.62 10.88
CA ASN A 54 -8.45 11.41 10.93
C ASN A 54 -9.12 10.21 10.25
N ALA A 55 -10.44 10.06 10.39
CA ALA A 55 -11.17 8.98 9.73
C ALA A 55 -11.05 9.07 8.20
N VAL A 56 -11.11 10.28 7.61
CA VAL A 56 -10.89 10.47 6.17
C VAL A 56 -9.50 9.96 5.77
N LYS A 57 -8.45 10.34 6.52
CA LYS A 57 -7.07 9.88 6.25
C LYS A 57 -6.95 8.35 6.31
N LEU A 58 -7.51 7.74 7.36
CA LEU A 58 -7.50 6.28 7.49
C LEU A 58 -8.26 5.62 6.33
N THR A 59 -9.44 6.15 5.98
CA THR A 59 -10.26 5.62 4.89
C THR A 59 -9.51 5.62 3.56
N THR A 60 -8.83 6.71 3.19
CA THR A 60 -8.10 6.78 1.91
C THR A 60 -6.95 5.76 1.84
N ASN A 61 -6.22 5.56 2.93
CA ASN A 61 -5.14 4.58 2.97
C ASN A 61 -5.67 3.14 2.97
N VAL A 62 -6.70 2.86 3.76
CA VAL A 62 -7.32 1.53 3.82
C VAL A 62 -8.00 1.18 2.50
N PHE A 63 -8.64 2.14 1.82
CA PHE A 63 -9.18 1.94 0.47
C PHE A 63 -8.11 1.44 -0.49
N ARG A 64 -6.92 2.05 -0.49
CA ARG A 64 -5.80 1.60 -1.33
C ARG A 64 -5.34 0.18 -0.96
N ASP A 65 -5.18 -0.11 0.33
CA ASP A 65 -4.74 -1.41 0.82
C ASP A 65 -5.71 -2.54 0.40
N VAL A 66 -7.02 -2.28 0.52
CA VAL A 66 -8.09 -3.20 0.10
C VAL A 66 -8.08 -3.43 -1.41
N ASN A 67 -7.97 -2.36 -2.21
CA ASN A 67 -8.00 -2.49 -3.66
C ASN A 67 -6.72 -3.15 -4.21
N ILE A 68 -5.56 -2.95 -3.59
CA ILE A 68 -4.35 -3.70 -3.94
C ILE A 68 -4.53 -5.20 -3.63
N ALA A 69 -5.13 -5.55 -2.49
CA ALA A 69 -5.44 -6.94 -2.17
C ALA A 69 -6.41 -7.56 -3.18
N PHE A 70 -7.45 -6.83 -3.57
CA PHE A 70 -8.42 -7.28 -4.57
C PHE A 70 -7.76 -7.61 -5.91
N VAL A 71 -6.94 -6.70 -6.46
CA VAL A 71 -6.28 -6.97 -7.75
C VAL A 71 -5.17 -8.02 -7.63
N SER A 72 -4.53 -8.15 -6.47
CA SER A 72 -3.58 -9.22 -6.18
C SER A 72 -4.27 -10.59 -6.15
N GLU A 73 -5.43 -10.70 -5.51
CA GLU A 73 -6.21 -11.93 -5.50
C GLU A 73 -6.71 -12.30 -6.90
N LEU A 74 -7.18 -11.33 -7.69
CA LEU A 74 -7.53 -11.56 -9.10
C LEU A 74 -6.34 -12.07 -9.91
N SER A 75 -5.14 -11.53 -9.69
CA SER A 75 -3.95 -11.97 -10.41
C SER A 75 -3.63 -13.45 -10.20
N LEU A 76 -3.86 -13.98 -8.98
CA LEU A 76 -3.66 -15.40 -8.68
C LEU A 76 -4.62 -16.32 -9.47
N VAL A 77 -5.82 -15.85 -9.77
CA VAL A 77 -6.80 -16.59 -10.58
C VAL A 77 -6.48 -16.44 -12.06
N PHE A 78 -6.16 -15.23 -12.51
CA PHE A 78 -5.85 -14.94 -13.91
C PHE A 78 -4.58 -15.68 -14.39
N GLU A 79 -3.59 -15.80 -13.53
CA GLU A 79 -2.40 -16.61 -13.80
C GLU A 79 -2.76 -18.05 -14.15
N LYS A 80 -3.66 -18.69 -13.36
CA LYS A 80 -4.12 -20.05 -13.64
C LYS A 80 -4.92 -20.20 -14.93
N LEU A 81 -5.56 -19.11 -15.36
CA LEU A 81 -6.34 -19.05 -16.59
C LEU A 81 -5.50 -18.63 -17.82
N GLY A 82 -4.20 -18.34 -17.64
CA GLY A 82 -3.35 -17.80 -18.69
C GLY A 82 -3.74 -16.40 -19.14
N ILE A 83 -4.41 -15.62 -18.27
CA ILE A 83 -4.86 -14.26 -18.55
C ILE A 83 -3.83 -13.26 -18.05
N ASP A 84 -3.41 -12.32 -18.88
CA ASP A 84 -2.54 -11.21 -18.49
C ASP A 84 -3.33 -10.19 -17.66
N THR A 85 -3.08 -10.17 -16.35
CA THR A 85 -3.73 -9.28 -15.40
C THR A 85 -3.55 -7.81 -15.75
N ASN A 86 -2.38 -7.40 -16.22
CA ASN A 86 -2.12 -6.01 -16.56
C ASN A 86 -2.97 -5.55 -17.75
N LYS A 87 -3.15 -6.39 -18.77
CA LYS A 87 -4.05 -6.10 -19.89
C LYS A 87 -5.49 -5.93 -19.44
N VAL A 88 -5.96 -6.77 -18.52
CA VAL A 88 -7.31 -6.65 -17.95
C VAL A 88 -7.46 -5.32 -17.20
N LEU A 89 -6.50 -4.96 -16.36
CA LEU A 89 -6.55 -3.73 -15.55
C LEU A 89 -6.45 -2.48 -16.43
N GLU A 90 -5.60 -2.47 -17.45
CA GLU A 90 -5.50 -1.37 -18.41
C GLU A 90 -6.79 -1.16 -19.23
N ALA A 91 -7.49 -2.24 -19.57
CA ALA A 91 -8.80 -2.15 -20.21
C ALA A 91 -9.87 -1.64 -19.21
N ALA A 92 -9.90 -2.20 -18.00
CA ALA A 92 -10.85 -1.81 -16.96
C ALA A 92 -10.69 -0.33 -16.54
N LYS A 93 -9.47 0.21 -16.55
CA LYS A 93 -9.16 1.63 -16.29
C LYS A 93 -9.93 2.61 -17.17
N LYS A 94 -10.38 2.16 -18.36
CA LYS A 94 -11.20 2.98 -19.24
C LYS A 94 -12.64 3.17 -18.76
N LYS A 95 -13.07 2.38 -17.80
CA LYS A 95 -14.39 2.50 -17.20
C LYS A 95 -14.40 3.63 -16.17
N TYR A 96 -15.37 4.54 -16.26
CA TYR A 96 -15.48 5.74 -15.42
C TYR A 96 -15.51 5.49 -13.91
N ASN A 97 -15.97 4.32 -13.48
CA ASN A 97 -16.12 3.92 -12.08
C ASN A 97 -15.06 2.93 -11.61
N PHE A 98 -13.95 2.76 -12.32
CA PHE A 98 -12.87 1.87 -11.95
C PHE A 98 -11.59 2.65 -11.67
N GLN A 99 -11.19 2.68 -10.40
CA GLN A 99 -9.88 3.22 -10.01
C GLN A 99 -8.86 2.10 -10.04
N VAL A 100 -7.91 2.19 -10.99
CA VAL A 100 -6.92 1.14 -11.20
C VAL A 100 -5.92 1.05 -10.05
N HIS A 101 -5.69 -0.20 -9.61
CA HIS A 101 -4.59 -0.62 -8.76
C HIS A 101 -3.90 -1.80 -9.44
N TYR A 102 -2.64 -2.04 -9.11
CA TYR A 102 -1.86 -3.12 -9.71
C TYR A 102 -1.43 -4.13 -8.64
N PRO A 103 -1.41 -5.44 -8.98
CA PRO A 103 -0.91 -6.46 -8.08
C PRO A 103 0.60 -6.30 -7.89
N GLY A 104 1.12 -6.84 -6.79
CA GLY A 104 2.54 -6.78 -6.49
C GLY A 104 2.96 -7.82 -5.47
N ALA A 105 4.21 -7.74 -5.06
CA ALA A 105 4.81 -8.66 -4.08
C ALA A 105 4.29 -8.50 -2.64
N GLY A 106 3.26 -7.69 -2.44
CA GLY A 106 2.69 -7.34 -1.15
C GLY A 106 2.69 -5.83 -0.92
N VAL A 107 2.18 -5.41 0.22
CA VAL A 107 2.05 -3.99 0.59
C VAL A 107 2.92 -3.68 1.80
N GLY A 108 3.90 -2.82 1.60
CA GLY A 108 4.81 -2.31 2.63
C GLY A 108 4.57 -0.84 2.98
N GLY A 109 5.55 -0.27 3.66
CA GLY A 109 5.55 1.12 4.10
C GLY A 109 4.82 1.37 5.41
N PRO A 110 5.06 2.54 6.03
CA PRO A 110 4.52 2.88 7.35
C PRO A 110 3.04 3.25 7.34
N CYS A 111 2.43 3.48 6.17
CA CYS A 111 1.08 4.03 6.09
C CYS A 111 0.01 2.96 5.88
N LEU A 112 0.02 2.25 4.75
CA LEU A 112 -1.08 1.36 4.37
C LEU A 112 -1.29 0.22 5.38
N PRO A 113 -0.26 -0.59 5.71
CA PRO A 113 -0.44 -1.66 6.69
C PRO A 113 -0.82 -1.15 8.07
N ILE A 114 -0.15 -0.10 8.54
CA ILE A 114 -0.35 0.43 9.89
C ILE A 114 -1.75 1.01 10.05
N ASN A 115 -2.25 1.78 9.08
CA ASN A 115 -3.59 2.37 9.16
C ASN A 115 -4.68 1.31 9.11
N SER A 116 -4.51 0.25 8.30
CA SER A 116 -5.42 -0.90 8.29
C SER A 116 -5.48 -1.57 9.66
N TYR A 117 -4.35 -1.84 10.30
CA TYR A 117 -4.31 -2.42 11.65
C TYR A 117 -4.84 -1.48 12.73
N GLN A 118 -4.59 -0.17 12.64
CA GLN A 118 -5.17 0.81 13.56
C GLN A 118 -6.70 0.77 13.51
N LEU A 119 -7.28 0.69 12.31
CA LEU A 119 -8.73 0.62 12.14
C LEU A 119 -9.30 -0.70 12.63
N LEU A 120 -8.65 -1.84 12.33
CA LEU A 120 -9.00 -3.16 12.85
C LEU A 120 -8.99 -3.21 14.38
N ASN A 121 -7.93 -2.71 15.01
CA ASN A 121 -7.81 -2.65 16.47
C ASN A 121 -8.86 -1.74 17.11
N THR A 122 -9.18 -0.63 16.44
CA THR A 122 -10.24 0.28 16.92
C THR A 122 -11.60 -0.39 16.85
N ALA A 123 -11.93 -1.04 15.74
CA ALA A 123 -13.17 -1.78 15.59
C ALA A 123 -13.32 -2.90 16.64
N LYS A 124 -12.24 -3.67 16.85
CA LYS A 124 -12.22 -4.74 17.86
C LYS A 124 -12.51 -4.20 19.28
N ARG A 125 -11.92 -3.05 19.65
CA ARG A 125 -12.20 -2.41 20.95
C ARG A 125 -13.65 -1.93 21.09
N LEU A 126 -14.33 -1.68 19.96
CA LEU A 126 -15.73 -1.28 19.91
C LEU A 126 -16.69 -2.48 19.74
N GLY A 127 -16.18 -3.72 19.81
CA GLY A 127 -16.98 -4.92 19.60
C GLY A 127 -17.43 -5.15 18.16
N SER A 128 -16.79 -4.49 17.19
CA SER A 128 -17.10 -4.59 15.76
C SER A 128 -16.02 -5.37 15.01
N ASN A 129 -16.38 -5.94 13.86
CA ASN A 129 -15.46 -6.63 12.97
C ASN A 129 -15.40 -5.94 11.59
N LEU A 130 -14.22 -5.84 11.01
CA LEU A 130 -13.97 -5.30 9.68
C LEU A 130 -13.39 -6.40 8.77
N SER A 131 -14.21 -7.39 8.43
CA SER A 131 -13.83 -8.61 7.72
C SER A 131 -13.14 -8.36 6.38
N ILE A 132 -13.60 -7.37 5.60
CA ILE A 132 -12.99 -6.99 4.32
C ILE A 132 -11.54 -6.53 4.53
N ILE A 133 -11.31 -5.63 5.48
CA ILE A 133 -9.97 -5.09 5.77
C ILE A 133 -9.05 -6.19 6.29
N GLU A 134 -9.57 -7.04 7.18
CA GLU A 134 -8.81 -8.19 7.73
C GLU A 134 -8.39 -9.17 6.62
N SER A 135 -9.33 -9.53 5.74
CA SER A 135 -9.07 -10.42 4.60
C SER A 135 -8.07 -9.80 3.64
N SER A 136 -8.21 -8.51 3.33
CA SER A 136 -7.28 -7.78 2.47
C SER A 136 -5.85 -7.76 3.03
N ARG A 137 -5.69 -7.54 4.34
CA ARG A 137 -4.37 -7.63 4.98
C ARG A 137 -3.77 -9.03 4.83
N LYS A 138 -4.56 -10.09 5.07
CA LYS A 138 -4.09 -11.47 4.90
C LYS A 138 -3.65 -11.77 3.47
N ILE A 139 -4.37 -11.25 2.46
CA ILE A 139 -3.98 -11.39 1.05
C ILE A 139 -2.65 -10.68 0.79
N ASN A 140 -2.55 -9.39 1.12
CA ASN A 140 -1.35 -8.60 0.90
C ASN A 140 -0.11 -9.21 1.60
N GLU A 141 -0.27 -9.80 2.77
CA GLU A 141 0.80 -10.43 3.55
C GLU A 141 1.24 -11.80 3.01
N LYS A 142 0.39 -12.44 2.19
CA LYS A 142 0.71 -13.71 1.52
C LYS A 142 1.41 -13.52 0.16
N MET A 143 1.30 -12.34 -0.45
CA MET A 143 1.90 -12.10 -1.78
C MET A 143 3.42 -12.37 -1.85
N PRO A 144 4.24 -12.09 -0.82
CA PRO A 144 5.64 -12.51 -0.83
C PRO A 144 5.82 -14.02 -1.00
N GLU A 145 4.94 -14.85 -0.41
CA GLU A 145 4.98 -16.32 -0.54
C GLU A 145 4.66 -16.75 -1.97
N HIS A 146 3.74 -16.05 -2.63
CA HIS A 146 3.44 -16.29 -4.04
C HIS A 146 4.67 -15.99 -4.94
N VAL A 147 5.37 -14.87 -4.70
CA VAL A 147 6.61 -14.54 -5.43
C VAL A 147 7.68 -15.62 -5.23
N ILE A 148 7.83 -16.12 -4.01
CA ILE A 148 8.78 -17.22 -3.71
C ILE A 148 8.39 -18.47 -4.49
N LYS A 149 7.08 -18.81 -4.53
CA LYS A 149 6.57 -19.95 -5.31
C LYS A 149 6.88 -19.79 -6.79
N LEU A 150 6.56 -18.63 -7.39
CA LEU A 150 6.88 -18.35 -8.81
C LEU A 150 8.38 -18.47 -9.10
N THR A 151 9.22 -18.04 -8.15
CA THR A 151 10.66 -18.20 -8.27
C THR A 151 11.05 -19.69 -8.27
N ALA A 152 10.47 -20.49 -7.38
CA ALA A 152 10.73 -21.93 -7.32
C ALA A 152 10.27 -22.64 -8.61
N ASP A 153 9.06 -22.35 -9.07
CA ASP A 153 8.49 -22.90 -10.30
C ASP A 153 9.39 -22.59 -11.51
N ALA A 154 9.88 -21.34 -11.63
CA ALA A 154 10.80 -20.94 -12.71
C ALA A 154 12.16 -21.66 -12.66
N PHE A 155 12.68 -21.91 -11.47
CA PHE A 155 13.90 -22.72 -11.32
C PHE A 155 13.67 -24.18 -11.75
N GLU A 156 12.52 -24.77 -11.39
CA GLU A 156 12.14 -26.11 -11.78
C GLU A 156 11.97 -26.24 -13.30
N GLU A 157 11.28 -25.31 -13.95
CA GLU A 157 11.13 -25.25 -15.41
C GLU A 157 12.48 -25.18 -16.14
N CYS A 158 13.47 -24.52 -15.54
CA CYS A 158 14.83 -24.45 -16.06
C CYS A 158 15.71 -25.65 -15.69
N ASN A 159 15.19 -26.67 -15.01
CA ASN A 159 15.95 -27.80 -14.43
C ASN A 159 17.11 -27.33 -13.54
N LYS A 160 16.90 -26.28 -12.75
CA LYS A 160 17.87 -25.71 -11.81
C LYS A 160 17.37 -25.80 -10.36
N SER A 161 18.32 -25.79 -9.41
CA SER A 161 17.99 -25.69 -7.99
C SER A 161 18.15 -24.25 -7.52
N ILE A 162 17.28 -23.81 -6.61
CA ILE A 162 17.48 -22.55 -5.88
C ILE A 162 18.73 -22.63 -4.99
N GLN A 163 18.98 -23.79 -4.39
CA GLN A 163 20.15 -23.99 -3.55
C GLN A 163 21.45 -23.73 -4.33
N ASN A 164 22.33 -22.90 -3.78
CA ASN A 164 23.59 -22.42 -4.37
C ASN A 164 23.41 -21.54 -5.63
N SER A 165 22.20 -21.17 -6.01
CA SER A 165 21.95 -20.23 -7.10
C SER A 165 22.22 -18.79 -6.68
N SER A 166 22.57 -17.95 -7.65
CA SER A 166 22.69 -16.50 -7.47
C SER A 166 21.41 -15.81 -7.97
N ILE A 167 20.76 -15.06 -7.11
CA ILE A 167 19.53 -14.32 -7.41
C ILE A 167 19.77 -12.84 -7.18
N LEU A 168 19.47 -12.02 -8.19
CA LEU A 168 19.50 -10.58 -8.11
C LEU A 168 18.10 -10.05 -7.81
N ILE A 169 17.96 -9.30 -6.72
CA ILE A 169 16.74 -8.58 -6.36
C ILE A 169 16.88 -7.14 -6.87
N LEU A 170 15.96 -6.74 -7.72
CA LEU A 170 15.89 -5.37 -8.25
C LEU A 170 14.83 -4.58 -7.48
N GLY A 171 15.27 -3.65 -6.63
CA GLY A 171 14.41 -2.85 -5.77
C GLY A 171 14.08 -3.53 -4.44
N ILE A 172 14.36 -2.82 -3.34
CA ILE A 172 14.01 -3.25 -1.97
C ILE A 172 13.15 -2.22 -1.24
N SER A 173 13.02 -1.02 -1.80
CA SER A 173 12.16 0.02 -1.26
C SER A 173 10.69 -0.39 -1.41
N TYR A 174 9.83 0.03 -0.44
CA TYR A 174 8.42 -0.33 -0.50
C TYR A 174 7.63 0.42 -1.58
N LYS A 175 8.20 1.46 -2.17
CA LYS A 175 7.59 2.32 -3.19
C LYS A 175 8.67 2.85 -4.14
N PRO A 176 8.37 3.07 -5.42
CA PRO A 176 9.29 3.71 -6.37
C PRO A 176 9.70 5.12 -5.92
N ASN A 177 10.91 5.54 -6.31
CA ASN A 177 11.46 6.88 -6.11
C ASN A 177 11.64 7.32 -4.65
N ILE A 178 11.79 6.37 -3.72
CA ILE A 178 12.10 6.66 -2.31
C ILE A 178 13.16 5.69 -1.79
N LYS A 179 13.96 6.14 -0.84
CA LYS A 179 14.94 5.31 -0.12
C LYS A 179 14.38 4.88 1.24
N ASP A 180 13.32 4.06 1.22
CA ASP A 180 12.68 3.58 2.43
C ASP A 180 12.27 2.11 2.30
N THR A 181 12.76 1.30 3.24
CA THR A 181 12.53 -0.14 3.31
C THR A 181 11.61 -0.56 4.47
N GLN A 182 10.89 0.40 5.08
CA GLN A 182 9.99 0.09 6.18
C GLN A 182 8.90 -0.88 5.73
N LEU A 183 8.77 -2.00 6.45
CA LEU A 183 7.78 -3.04 6.19
C LEU A 183 7.77 -3.53 4.72
N THR A 184 8.91 -3.42 4.02
CA THR A 184 8.99 -3.87 2.62
C THR A 184 8.72 -5.37 2.50
N PRO A 185 7.88 -5.81 1.54
CA PRO A 185 7.69 -7.21 1.22
C PRO A 185 8.99 -7.92 0.77
N ALA A 186 9.91 -7.17 0.16
CA ALA A 186 11.19 -7.69 -0.32
C ALA A 186 12.00 -8.38 0.79
N LYS A 187 11.94 -7.87 2.02
CA LYS A 187 12.65 -8.49 3.16
C LYS A 187 12.21 -9.94 3.41
N LYS A 188 10.89 -10.20 3.35
CA LYS A 188 10.34 -11.56 3.53
C LYS A 188 10.78 -12.48 2.40
N ILE A 189 10.78 -11.98 1.16
CA ILE A 189 11.23 -12.73 -0.03
C ILE A 189 12.72 -13.05 0.08
N ILE A 190 13.57 -12.06 0.37
CA ILE A 190 15.01 -12.21 0.51
C ILE A 190 15.35 -13.28 1.57
N ASN A 191 14.80 -13.11 2.78
CA ASN A 191 15.08 -14.04 3.87
C ASN A 191 14.70 -15.47 3.47
N LYS A 192 13.53 -15.67 2.86
CA LYS A 192 13.08 -17.00 2.48
C LYS A 192 13.91 -17.62 1.38
N LEU A 193 14.35 -16.84 0.38
CA LEU A 193 15.24 -17.34 -0.67
C LEU A 193 16.65 -17.69 -0.10
N GLN A 194 17.12 -16.92 0.88
CA GLN A 194 18.35 -17.26 1.61
C GLN A 194 18.21 -18.56 2.42
N ASP A 195 17.06 -18.76 3.10
CA ASP A 195 16.75 -19.99 3.82
C ASP A 195 16.73 -21.22 2.88
N LEU A 196 16.37 -21.02 1.61
CA LEU A 196 16.41 -22.04 0.56
C LEU A 196 17.83 -22.23 -0.04
N GLY A 197 18.82 -21.53 0.49
CA GLY A 197 20.23 -21.66 0.11
C GLY A 197 20.67 -20.82 -1.10
N ALA A 198 19.88 -19.83 -1.52
CA ALA A 198 20.29 -18.90 -2.57
C ALA A 198 21.30 -17.86 -2.07
N LYS A 199 22.21 -17.44 -2.95
CA LYS A 199 23.01 -16.23 -2.77
C LYS A 199 22.24 -15.04 -3.30
N ILE A 200 21.92 -14.08 -2.43
CA ILE A 200 21.13 -12.92 -2.80
C ILE A 200 22.04 -11.72 -3.06
N TYR A 201 21.86 -11.10 -4.21
CA TYR A 201 22.42 -9.82 -4.58
C TYR A 201 21.27 -8.80 -4.67
N ILE A 202 21.53 -7.57 -4.26
CA ILE A 202 20.51 -6.52 -4.19
C ILE A 202 21.01 -5.31 -4.97
N TYR A 203 20.14 -4.76 -5.79
CA TYR A 203 20.35 -3.48 -6.45
C TYR A 203 19.09 -2.60 -6.30
N ASP A 204 19.27 -1.42 -5.71
CA ASP A 204 18.23 -0.37 -5.57
C ASP A 204 18.94 0.97 -5.83
N PRO A 205 18.60 1.71 -6.90
CA PRO A 205 19.31 2.94 -7.33
C PRO A 205 19.14 4.12 -6.36
#